data_25c0ba26b4e92245f34e7205f80663ec
#
_entry.id   25c0ba26b4e92245f34e7205f80663ec
#
_cell.length_a   1.000
_cell.length_b   1.000
_cell.length_c   1.000
_cell.angle_alpha   90.00
_cell.angle_beta   90.00
_cell.angle_gamma   90.00
#
_symmetry.space_group_name_H-M   'P 1'
#
loop_
_entity.id
_entity.type
_entity.pdbx_description
1 polymer ?
#
loop_
_entity_poly.entity_id
_entity_poly.type
_entity_poly.pdbx_seq_one_letter_code
_entity_poly.pdbx_strand_id
1 'polypeptide(L)'
;DTVVTGNTMTNVGGGVYVRSVYTRNAHTVSGQEVSPEENQYAENILIADNQITVLEPTVIDGKQWNGYGIWITGEVSLGSAGETIPSEDDDPENTANPTTNGIPAGRYIIRGVTARNNTISGNCDGIKFSLAEDCSCRGNTVRLSDSHTYNNMGISVAKGSNIRVSYNNLSGGNGYGIYAVGTEASQKICRIYGNTVSGFMKDGILASGLAAGSRIEHNRVSTSAANGILVKCIDKSVVDGNYSFKNKARGILLQRCESAMVADNFVSENAIN
;
A
#
# COMPACT_ATOMS: atom_id res chain seq x y z
N ASP A 1 21.98 -2.68 -5.85
CA ASP A 1 21.14 -3.80 -5.35
C ASP A 1 21.29 -3.92 -3.84
N THR A 2 20.17 -3.93 -3.12
CA THR A 2 20.14 -4.10 -1.66
C THR A 2 19.30 -5.33 -1.32
N VAL A 3 19.80 -6.16 -0.39
CA VAL A 3 19.09 -7.36 0.05
C VAL A 3 18.91 -7.36 1.56
N VAL A 4 17.66 -7.50 2.01
CA VAL A 4 17.27 -7.66 3.42
C VAL A 4 16.53 -8.99 3.54
N THR A 5 17.18 -10.02 4.03
CA THR A 5 16.61 -11.38 4.01
C THR A 5 16.92 -12.20 5.26
N GLY A 6 15.99 -13.08 5.64
CA GLY A 6 16.17 -14.07 6.70
C GLY A 6 16.30 -13.48 8.11
N ASN A 7 15.86 -12.24 8.32
CA ASN A 7 15.97 -11.61 9.63
C ASN A 7 14.77 -11.94 10.52
N THR A 8 15.01 -12.05 11.82
CA THR A 8 13.98 -12.11 12.85
C THR A 8 14.04 -10.82 13.67
N MET A 9 12.98 -10.05 13.60
CA MET A 9 12.80 -8.76 14.28
C MET A 9 11.61 -8.88 15.23
N THR A 10 11.89 -8.89 16.53
CA THR A 10 10.86 -9.07 17.55
C THR A 10 10.73 -7.83 18.40
N ASN A 11 9.49 -7.45 18.71
CA ASN A 11 9.20 -6.31 19.57
C ASN A 11 9.82 -4.99 19.07
N VAL A 12 9.74 -4.76 17.76
CA VAL A 12 10.24 -3.53 17.13
C VAL A 12 9.11 -2.53 16.91
N GLY A 13 9.41 -1.25 16.92
CA GLY A 13 8.45 -0.20 16.53
C GLY A 13 8.23 -0.14 15.02
N GLY A 14 9.21 -0.57 14.23
CA GLY A 14 9.14 -0.73 12.78
C GLY A 14 10.14 -1.77 12.31
N GLY A 15 9.79 -2.52 11.28
CA GLY A 15 10.63 -3.56 10.71
C GLY A 15 11.61 -3.02 9.68
N VAL A 16 11.27 -3.07 8.41
CA VAL A 16 12.15 -2.62 7.30
C VAL A 16 11.64 -1.30 6.73
N TYR A 17 12.50 -0.30 6.70
CA TYR A 17 12.20 1.00 6.13
C TYR A 17 13.10 1.30 4.93
N VAL A 18 12.49 1.50 3.77
CA VAL A 18 13.16 1.92 2.54
C VAL A 18 12.66 3.31 2.19
N ARG A 19 13.56 4.28 2.23
CA ARG A 19 13.23 5.67 1.93
C ARG A 19 14.15 6.21 0.85
N SER A 20 13.58 6.92 -0.11
CA SER A 20 14.31 7.74 -1.06
C SER A 20 13.71 9.13 -1.09
N VAL A 21 14.55 10.15 -1.09
CA VAL A 21 14.12 11.55 -1.08
C VAL A 21 14.54 12.21 -2.39
N TYR A 22 13.57 12.79 -3.10
CA TYR A 22 13.81 13.63 -4.24
C TYR A 22 13.85 15.09 -3.78
N THR A 23 14.96 15.78 -4.02
CA THR A 23 15.09 17.20 -3.74
C THR A 23 14.83 18.01 -5.01
N ARG A 24 13.85 18.89 -4.95
CA ARG A 24 13.41 19.67 -6.12
C ARG A 24 14.38 20.78 -6.51
N ASN A 25 15.04 21.34 -5.52
CA ASN A 25 16.02 22.42 -5.70
C ASN A 25 17.43 21.91 -5.40
N ALA A 26 18.42 22.57 -5.97
CA ALA A 26 19.80 22.31 -5.59
C ALA A 26 19.98 22.50 -4.08
N HIS A 27 20.69 21.59 -3.46
CA HIS A 27 20.97 21.62 -2.01
C HIS A 27 22.42 21.21 -1.75
N THR A 28 22.93 21.59 -0.61
CA THR A 28 24.32 21.30 -0.24
C THR A 28 24.38 20.08 0.68
N VAL A 29 25.13 19.06 0.27
CA VAL A 29 25.44 17.90 1.09
C VAL A 29 26.94 17.89 1.35
N SER A 30 27.34 17.95 2.61
CA SER A 30 28.76 17.96 3.01
C SER A 30 29.60 19.03 2.29
N GLY A 31 29.00 20.20 2.01
CA GLY A 31 29.69 21.29 1.32
C GLY A 31 29.72 21.21 -0.20
N GLN A 32 29.12 20.19 -0.78
CA GLN A 32 28.93 20.06 -2.24
C GLN A 32 27.48 20.38 -2.61
N GLU A 33 27.31 21.15 -3.68
CA GLU A 33 25.99 21.41 -4.26
C GLU A 33 25.56 20.18 -5.07
N VAL A 34 24.38 19.65 -4.73
CA VAL A 34 23.75 18.53 -5.43
C VAL A 34 22.59 19.06 -6.24
N SER A 35 22.62 18.88 -7.54
CA SER A 35 21.53 19.28 -8.42
C SER A 35 20.34 18.32 -8.29
N PRO A 36 19.11 18.77 -8.61
CA PRO A 36 17.94 17.87 -8.64
C PRO A 36 18.10 16.69 -9.60
N GLU A 37 18.92 16.81 -10.61
CA GLU A 37 19.19 15.77 -11.61
C GLU A 37 20.11 14.68 -11.08
N GLU A 38 20.88 14.97 -10.04
CA GLU A 38 21.79 14.02 -9.37
C GLU A 38 21.14 13.24 -8.24
N ASN A 39 19.83 13.40 -8.03
CA ASN A 39 19.12 12.61 -7.02
C ASN A 39 19.25 11.12 -7.27
N GLN A 40 19.69 10.41 -6.25
CA GLN A 40 19.81 8.96 -6.30
C GLN A 40 18.44 8.31 -6.06
N TYR A 41 18.14 7.33 -6.88
CA TYR A 41 16.93 6.52 -6.75
C TYR A 41 17.24 5.26 -5.94
N ALA A 42 16.29 4.83 -5.11
CA ALA A 42 16.36 3.51 -4.49
C ALA A 42 15.81 2.48 -5.46
N GLU A 43 16.67 1.60 -5.95
CA GLU A 43 16.33 0.63 -7.00
C GLU A 43 16.76 -0.79 -6.64
N ASN A 44 16.03 -1.79 -7.19
CA ASN A 44 16.38 -3.20 -7.14
C ASN A 44 16.62 -3.72 -5.70
N ILE A 45 15.65 -3.49 -4.82
CA ILE A 45 15.72 -3.88 -3.42
C ILE A 45 14.90 -5.15 -3.20
N LEU A 46 15.52 -6.16 -2.61
CA LEU A 46 14.87 -7.40 -2.19
C LEU A 46 14.69 -7.42 -0.67
N ILE A 47 13.44 -7.52 -0.21
CA ILE A 47 13.06 -7.73 1.19
C ILE A 47 12.35 -9.07 1.26
N ALA A 48 13.02 -10.10 1.75
CA ALA A 48 12.49 -11.46 1.65
C ALA A 48 12.72 -12.29 2.92
N ASP A 49 11.79 -13.21 3.16
CA ASP A 49 11.94 -14.28 4.15
C ASP A 49 12.21 -13.75 5.58
N ASN A 50 11.71 -12.54 5.91
CA ASN A 50 11.87 -11.94 7.23
C ASN A 50 10.67 -12.27 8.12
N GLN A 51 10.93 -12.41 9.43
CA GLN A 51 9.91 -12.53 10.47
C GLN A 51 9.91 -11.24 11.31
N ILE A 52 8.80 -10.51 11.29
CA ILE A 52 8.69 -9.19 11.92
C ILE A 52 7.50 -9.19 12.87
N THR A 53 7.75 -8.97 14.15
CA THR A 53 6.72 -8.74 15.16
C THR A 53 6.81 -7.32 15.67
N VAL A 54 5.80 -6.53 15.37
CA VAL A 54 5.76 -5.10 15.72
C VAL A 54 5.04 -4.91 17.04
N LEU A 55 5.61 -4.06 17.90
CA LEU A 55 5.00 -3.67 19.17
C LEU A 55 3.71 -2.89 18.97
N GLU A 56 2.90 -2.82 20.03
CA GLU A 56 1.79 -1.88 20.11
C GLU A 56 2.26 -0.45 19.84
N PRO A 57 1.41 0.39 19.23
CA PRO A 57 1.71 1.80 19.01
C PRO A 57 2.11 2.48 20.30
N THR A 58 3.18 3.24 20.25
CA THR A 58 3.69 3.98 21.41
C THR A 58 3.45 5.48 21.24
N VAL A 59 3.20 6.17 22.35
CA VAL A 59 3.12 7.63 22.37
C VAL A 59 4.50 8.17 22.77
N ILE A 60 5.13 8.91 21.86
CA ILE A 60 6.39 9.60 22.09
C ILE A 60 6.12 11.10 21.92
N ASP A 61 6.45 11.90 22.95
CA ASP A 61 6.23 13.35 22.96
C ASP A 61 4.79 13.77 22.62
N GLY A 62 3.80 12.99 23.10
CA GLY A 62 2.39 13.24 22.88
C GLY A 62 1.89 12.89 21.47
N LYS A 63 2.75 12.36 20.60
CA LYS A 63 2.38 11.83 19.28
C LYS A 63 2.33 10.32 19.29
N GLN A 64 1.26 9.78 18.73
CA GLN A 64 1.14 8.34 18.53
C GLN A 64 1.98 7.94 17.32
N TRP A 65 2.87 6.98 17.51
CA TRP A 65 3.65 6.36 16.43
C TRP A 65 3.05 5.00 16.11
N ASN A 66 2.53 4.89 14.88
CA ASN A 66 2.02 3.64 14.36
C ASN A 66 3.18 2.82 13.81
N GLY A 67 3.29 1.57 14.25
CA GLY A 67 4.31 0.68 13.75
C GLY A 67 4.04 0.23 12.30
N TYR A 68 5.08 -0.28 11.66
CA TYR A 68 4.98 -0.89 10.32
C TYR A 68 5.85 -2.16 10.24
N GLY A 69 5.41 -3.14 9.47
CA GLY A 69 6.23 -4.28 9.12
C GLY A 69 7.28 -3.90 8.08
N ILE A 70 6.83 -3.46 6.90
CA ILE A 70 7.70 -2.99 5.81
C ILE A 70 7.11 -1.69 5.27
N TRP A 71 7.93 -0.65 5.22
CA TRP A 71 7.54 0.63 4.65
C TRP A 71 8.51 1.08 3.55
N ILE A 72 7.98 1.25 2.36
CA ILE A 72 8.71 1.65 1.16
C ILE A 72 8.12 2.98 0.71
N THR A 73 8.87 4.07 0.86
CA THR A 73 8.38 5.41 0.56
C THR A 73 9.35 6.25 -0.24
N GLY A 74 8.81 6.86 -1.30
CA GLY A 74 9.44 7.99 -1.96
C GLY A 74 8.92 9.29 -1.35
N GLU A 75 9.80 10.26 -1.15
CA GLU A 75 9.45 11.58 -0.64
C GLU A 75 9.96 12.66 -1.58
N VAL A 76 9.28 13.81 -1.60
CA VAL A 76 9.72 15.01 -2.32
C VAL A 76 10.03 16.08 -1.30
N SER A 77 11.28 16.54 -1.29
CA SER A 77 11.70 17.68 -0.49
C SER A 77 11.80 18.90 -1.41
N LEU A 78 11.26 20.02 -0.98
CA LEU A 78 11.34 21.29 -1.71
C LEU A 78 12.64 22.05 -1.44
N GLY A 79 13.48 21.55 -0.54
CA GLY A 79 14.84 22.09 -0.33
C GLY A 79 14.91 23.42 0.39
N SER A 80 13.86 23.87 1.08
CA SER A 80 13.87 25.09 1.88
C SER A 80 13.71 24.79 3.37
N ALA A 81 14.44 25.51 4.20
CA ALA A 81 14.27 25.42 5.65
C ALA A 81 12.86 25.91 6.04
N GLY A 82 12.01 24.98 6.46
CA GLY A 82 10.65 25.29 6.94
C GLY A 82 9.53 24.47 6.32
N GLU A 83 9.82 23.52 5.44
CA GLU A 83 8.78 22.69 4.85
C GLU A 83 8.42 21.49 5.72
N THR A 84 7.13 21.40 5.97
CA THR A 84 6.55 20.26 6.65
C THR A 84 6.67 19.01 5.76
N ILE A 85 7.30 17.98 6.31
CA ILE A 85 7.16 16.63 5.80
C ILE A 85 5.66 16.35 5.72
N PRO A 86 5.12 15.83 4.60
CA PRO A 86 3.74 15.42 4.54
C PRO A 86 3.45 14.53 5.75
N SER A 87 2.43 14.90 6.54
CA SER A 87 2.07 14.15 7.73
C SER A 87 1.67 12.74 7.30
N GLU A 88 1.98 11.75 8.12
CA GLU A 88 1.60 10.35 7.92
C GLU A 88 0.07 10.14 7.90
N ASP A 89 -0.69 11.20 8.20
CA ASP A 89 -2.15 11.25 8.28
C ASP A 89 -2.83 11.65 6.95
N ASP A 90 -2.23 11.38 5.80
CA ASP A 90 -2.96 11.51 4.54
C ASP A 90 -4.13 10.53 4.53
N ASP A 91 -5.21 10.92 5.23
CA ASP A 91 -6.51 10.28 5.13
C ASP A 91 -6.95 10.39 3.66
N PRO A 92 -7.09 9.28 2.93
CA PRO A 92 -7.47 9.31 1.53
C PRO A 92 -8.89 9.83 1.29
N GLU A 93 -9.69 9.99 2.34
CA GLU A 93 -10.98 10.67 2.27
C GLU A 93 -10.82 12.19 2.29
N ASN A 94 -9.68 12.71 2.72
CA ASN A 94 -9.37 14.13 2.67
C ASN A 94 -8.83 14.50 1.27
N THR A 95 -9.74 14.73 0.34
CA THR A 95 -9.46 15.15 -1.04
C THR A 95 -8.90 16.59 -1.14
N ALA A 96 -8.59 17.24 -0.03
CA ALA A 96 -8.31 18.68 0.01
C ALA A 96 -6.88 19.05 -0.35
N ASN A 97 -5.92 18.13 -0.45
CA ASN A 97 -4.60 18.52 -0.96
C ASN A 97 -3.78 17.32 -1.47
N PRO A 98 -3.86 16.98 -2.76
CA PRO A 98 -2.83 16.16 -3.34
C PRO A 98 -1.59 17.03 -3.51
N THR A 99 -0.70 17.05 -2.54
CA THR A 99 0.65 17.62 -2.74
C THR A 99 1.47 16.72 -3.66
N THR A 100 0.96 16.50 -4.86
CA THR A 100 1.72 16.03 -6.02
C THR A 100 2.59 17.16 -6.60
N ASN A 101 2.64 18.28 -5.92
CA ASN A 101 3.41 19.43 -6.34
C ASN A 101 4.91 19.14 -6.25
N GLY A 102 5.43 18.39 -7.23
CA GLY A 102 6.86 18.38 -7.37
C GLY A 102 7.54 17.18 -7.99
N ILE A 103 6.95 16.00 -8.00
CA ILE A 103 7.52 14.91 -8.81
C ILE A 103 7.09 15.19 -10.25
N PRO A 104 8.03 15.35 -11.19
CA PRO A 104 7.67 15.41 -12.60
C PRO A 104 6.82 14.20 -12.97
N ALA A 105 5.75 14.40 -13.72
CA ALA A 105 4.88 13.33 -14.14
C ALA A 105 5.72 12.16 -14.72
N GLY A 106 5.55 10.96 -14.15
CA GLY A 106 6.27 9.75 -14.57
C GLY A 106 7.64 9.51 -13.90
N ARG A 107 8.04 10.24 -12.88
CA ARG A 107 9.28 9.96 -12.13
C ARG A 107 8.97 9.49 -10.71
N TYR A 108 8.98 8.19 -10.53
CA TYR A 108 9.02 7.56 -9.20
C TYR A 108 10.47 7.39 -8.76
N ILE A 109 10.74 7.70 -7.50
CA ILE A 109 12.09 7.70 -6.93
C ILE A 109 12.44 6.38 -6.24
N ILE A 110 11.47 5.48 -6.14
CA ILE A 110 11.69 4.09 -5.71
C ILE A 110 11.17 3.16 -6.80
N ARG A 111 12.02 2.23 -7.24
CA ARG A 111 11.71 1.28 -8.32
C ARG A 111 12.20 -0.12 -8.03
N GLY A 112 11.50 -1.11 -8.60
CA GLY A 112 11.97 -2.49 -8.61
C GLY A 112 12.10 -3.11 -7.22
N VAL A 113 11.34 -2.66 -6.22
CA VAL A 113 11.37 -3.26 -4.88
C VAL A 113 10.50 -4.52 -4.87
N THR A 114 11.07 -5.60 -4.37
CA THR A 114 10.37 -6.87 -4.16
C THR A 114 10.29 -7.18 -2.66
N ALA A 115 9.08 -7.19 -2.11
CA ALA A 115 8.78 -7.69 -0.78
C ALA A 115 8.12 -9.07 -0.89
N ARG A 116 8.82 -10.14 -0.49
CA ARG A 116 8.29 -11.49 -0.67
C ARG A 116 8.49 -12.41 0.53
N ASN A 117 7.55 -13.32 0.75
CA ASN A 117 7.61 -14.38 1.76
C ASN A 117 7.90 -13.86 3.19
N ASN A 118 7.60 -12.60 3.48
CA ASN A 118 7.78 -12.08 4.83
C ASN A 118 6.57 -12.47 5.70
N THR A 119 6.83 -12.70 6.98
CA THR A 119 5.80 -12.90 7.99
C THR A 119 5.79 -11.68 8.92
N ILE A 120 4.68 -10.98 8.96
CA ILE A 120 4.50 -9.74 9.74
C ILE A 120 3.32 -9.95 10.69
N SER A 121 3.49 -9.55 11.95
CA SER A 121 2.42 -9.60 12.94
C SER A 121 2.50 -8.43 13.92
N GLY A 122 1.34 -8.08 14.50
CA GLY A 122 1.25 -7.03 15.51
C GLY A 122 0.20 -5.98 15.23
N ASN A 123 0.18 -4.93 16.05
CA ASN A 123 -0.69 -3.79 15.89
C ASN A 123 0.02 -2.70 15.05
N CYS A 124 0.09 -2.90 13.75
CA CYS A 124 0.88 -2.09 12.84
C CYS A 124 0.26 -2.09 11.45
N ASP A 125 0.74 -1.23 10.57
CA ASP A 125 0.60 -1.44 9.13
C ASP A 125 1.48 -2.61 8.68
N GLY A 126 0.98 -3.48 7.83
CA GLY A 126 1.73 -4.62 7.33
C GLY A 126 2.83 -4.19 6.35
N ILE A 127 2.48 -3.98 5.09
CA ILE A 127 3.42 -3.57 4.03
C ILE A 127 2.88 -2.32 3.33
N LYS A 128 3.68 -1.27 3.28
CA LYS A 128 3.30 0.02 2.66
C LYS A 128 4.21 0.34 1.49
N PHE A 129 3.61 0.71 0.37
CA PHE A 129 4.27 1.32 -0.78
C PHE A 129 3.70 2.71 -1.01
N SER A 130 4.56 3.71 -1.07
CA SER A 130 4.18 5.08 -1.39
C SER A 130 5.14 5.66 -2.43
N LEU A 131 4.61 6.29 -3.48
CA LEU A 131 5.39 6.87 -4.55
C LEU A 131 6.43 5.89 -5.14
N ALA A 132 5.99 4.66 -5.39
CA ALA A 132 6.84 3.56 -5.85
C ALA A 132 6.38 3.05 -7.23
N GLU A 133 7.32 2.60 -8.05
CA GLU A 133 7.06 2.08 -9.39
C GLU A 133 7.70 0.70 -9.60
N ASP A 134 7.07 -0.12 -10.44
CA ASP A 134 7.59 -1.44 -10.84
C ASP A 134 7.90 -2.35 -9.64
N CYS A 135 7.09 -2.29 -8.57
CA CYS A 135 7.30 -3.03 -7.34
C CYS A 135 6.42 -4.28 -7.24
N SER A 136 6.86 -5.24 -6.45
CA SER A 136 6.17 -6.51 -6.22
C SER A 136 6.03 -6.82 -4.73
N CYS A 137 4.81 -7.20 -4.33
CA CYS A 137 4.49 -7.68 -2.99
C CYS A 137 3.88 -9.08 -3.13
N ARG A 138 4.65 -10.14 -2.79
CA ARG A 138 4.22 -11.51 -3.10
C ARG A 138 4.45 -12.50 -1.97
N GLY A 139 3.46 -13.36 -1.72
CA GLY A 139 3.61 -14.51 -0.82
C GLY A 139 3.83 -14.12 0.64
N ASN A 140 3.52 -12.89 1.02
CA ASN A 140 3.69 -12.45 2.40
C ASN A 140 2.51 -12.92 3.27
N THR A 141 2.79 -13.17 4.54
CA THR A 141 1.78 -13.44 5.56
C THR A 141 1.72 -12.26 6.52
N VAL A 142 0.57 -11.61 6.63
CA VAL A 142 0.35 -10.46 7.51
C VAL A 142 -0.80 -10.78 8.45
N ARG A 143 -0.55 -10.74 9.74
CA ARG A 143 -1.55 -10.94 10.80
C ARG A 143 -1.57 -9.72 11.70
N LEU A 144 -2.59 -8.89 11.52
CA LEU A 144 -2.75 -7.67 12.30
C LEU A 144 -3.66 -7.92 13.48
N SER A 145 -3.30 -7.38 14.63
CA SER A 145 -4.21 -7.31 15.77
C SER A 145 -5.19 -6.16 15.59
N ASP A 146 -6.37 -6.32 16.16
CA ASP A 146 -7.37 -5.24 16.18
C ASP A 146 -6.84 -4.11 17.07
N SER A 147 -6.66 -2.95 16.47
CA SER A 147 -6.34 -1.72 17.17
C SER A 147 -7.55 -0.82 17.14
N HIS A 148 -7.95 -0.32 18.29
CA HIS A 148 -9.00 0.70 18.34
C HIS A 148 -8.49 2.12 18.13
N THR A 149 -7.20 2.28 17.85
CA THR A 149 -6.54 3.59 17.84
C THR A 149 -6.22 4.12 16.45
N TYR A 150 -6.07 3.26 15.45
CA TYR A 150 -5.86 3.70 14.06
C TYR A 150 -6.26 2.62 13.03
N ASN A 151 -6.38 3.00 11.76
CA ASN A 151 -6.79 2.12 10.67
C ASN A 151 -5.57 1.37 10.10
N ASN A 152 -5.09 0.34 10.78
CA ASN A 152 -3.99 -0.48 10.29
C ASN A 152 -4.38 -1.31 9.06
N MET A 153 -3.54 -1.32 8.06
CA MET A 153 -3.79 -1.95 6.76
C MET A 153 -2.87 -3.15 6.54
N GLY A 154 -3.40 -4.21 5.92
CA GLY A 154 -2.60 -5.38 5.55
C GLY A 154 -1.51 -5.02 4.54
N ILE A 155 -1.91 -4.57 3.36
CA ILE A 155 -1.01 -4.02 2.33
C ILE A 155 -1.59 -2.71 1.83
N SER A 156 -0.78 -1.65 1.83
CA SER A 156 -1.14 -0.34 1.31
C SER A 156 -0.27 0.03 0.11
N VAL A 157 -0.91 0.47 -0.97
CA VAL A 157 -0.27 1.05 -2.16
C VAL A 157 -0.87 2.42 -2.38
N ALA A 158 -0.13 3.46 -2.06
CA ALA A 158 -0.55 4.84 -2.26
C ALA A 158 0.32 5.52 -3.33
N LYS A 159 -0.32 6.10 -4.34
CA LYS A 159 0.38 6.80 -5.44
C LYS A 159 1.45 5.92 -6.11
N GLY A 160 1.14 4.61 -6.27
CA GLY A 160 2.04 3.63 -6.89
C GLY A 160 1.71 3.39 -8.37
N SER A 161 2.70 2.98 -9.15
CA SER A 161 2.58 2.65 -10.57
C SER A 161 3.15 1.26 -10.86
N ASN A 162 2.44 0.44 -11.62
CA ASN A 162 2.81 -0.95 -11.92
C ASN A 162 3.16 -1.77 -10.65
N ILE A 163 2.34 -1.68 -9.63
CA ILE A 163 2.51 -2.46 -8.42
C ILE A 163 1.76 -3.78 -8.56
N ARG A 164 2.43 -4.88 -8.22
CA ARG A 164 1.84 -6.22 -8.21
C ARG A 164 1.70 -6.72 -6.77
N VAL A 165 0.47 -6.92 -6.33
CA VAL A 165 0.15 -7.50 -5.03
C VAL A 165 -0.42 -8.90 -5.25
N SER A 166 0.35 -9.95 -4.95
CA SER A 166 -0.07 -11.29 -5.33
C SER A 166 0.25 -12.38 -4.28
N TYR A 167 -0.67 -13.33 -4.15
CA TYR A 167 -0.52 -14.51 -3.31
C TYR A 167 -0.20 -14.22 -1.84
N ASN A 168 -0.64 -13.07 -1.33
CA ASN A 168 -0.46 -12.74 0.08
C ASN A 168 -1.61 -13.31 0.91
N ASN A 169 -1.31 -13.64 2.17
CA ASN A 169 -2.28 -14.09 3.16
C ASN A 169 -2.41 -13.04 4.26
N LEU A 170 -3.53 -12.31 4.28
CA LEU A 170 -3.76 -11.15 5.12
C LEU A 170 -4.94 -11.40 6.06
N SER A 171 -4.77 -11.13 7.34
CA SER A 171 -5.83 -11.31 8.32
C SER A 171 -5.82 -10.27 9.44
N GLY A 172 -7.02 -9.86 9.86
CA GLY A 172 -7.25 -8.91 10.96
C GLY A 172 -6.95 -7.45 10.58
N GLY A 173 -7.10 -6.57 11.55
CA GLY A 173 -6.84 -5.13 11.38
C GLY A 173 -8.09 -4.27 11.25
N ASN A 174 -7.99 -3.01 11.71
CA ASN A 174 -9.11 -2.05 11.73
C ASN A 174 -9.28 -1.30 10.40
N GLY A 175 -8.32 -1.36 9.51
CA GLY A 175 -8.36 -0.74 8.20
C GLY A 175 -8.78 -1.73 7.10
N TYR A 176 -8.15 -1.56 5.96
CA TYR A 176 -8.35 -2.37 4.76
C TYR A 176 -7.40 -3.57 4.72
N GLY A 177 -7.82 -4.67 4.11
CA GLY A 177 -6.92 -5.77 3.84
C GLY A 177 -5.87 -5.39 2.80
N ILE A 178 -6.32 -4.99 1.62
CA ILE A 178 -5.49 -4.38 0.57
C ILE A 178 -6.10 -3.01 0.24
N TYR A 179 -5.29 -1.98 0.38
CA TYR A 179 -5.63 -0.61 0.05
C TYR A 179 -4.76 -0.16 -1.11
N ALA A 180 -5.33 -0.06 -2.31
CA ALA A 180 -4.60 0.35 -3.51
C ALA A 180 -5.24 1.61 -4.08
N VAL A 181 -4.60 2.75 -3.88
CA VAL A 181 -5.09 4.05 -4.35
C VAL A 181 -4.03 4.72 -5.20
N GLY A 182 -4.43 5.02 -6.43
CA GLY A 182 -3.61 5.75 -7.38
C GLY A 182 -3.95 7.22 -7.44
N THR A 183 -3.17 7.95 -8.22
CA THR A 183 -3.52 9.29 -8.71
C THR A 183 -3.73 9.20 -10.21
N GLU A 184 -4.42 10.16 -10.82
CA GLU A 184 -4.63 10.21 -12.27
C GLU A 184 -3.34 10.17 -13.10
N ALA A 185 -2.19 10.49 -12.48
CA ALA A 185 -0.87 10.40 -13.11
C ALA A 185 -0.29 8.97 -13.12
N SER A 186 -0.92 8.01 -12.47
CA SER A 186 -0.49 6.60 -12.47
C SER A 186 -0.78 5.98 -13.84
N GLN A 187 0.23 5.87 -14.66
CA GLN A 187 0.12 5.49 -16.08
C GLN A 187 0.18 3.98 -16.31
N LYS A 188 0.58 3.18 -15.33
CA LYS A 188 0.80 1.75 -15.47
C LYS A 188 -0.17 0.93 -14.64
N ILE A 189 -0.61 -0.17 -15.20
CA ILE A 189 -1.59 -1.10 -14.64
C ILE A 189 -1.09 -1.69 -13.32
N CYS A 190 -1.91 -1.61 -12.28
CA CYS A 190 -1.72 -2.36 -11.05
C CYS A 190 -2.44 -3.71 -11.11
N ARG A 191 -1.88 -4.73 -10.45
CA ARG A 191 -2.48 -6.06 -10.37
C ARG A 191 -2.59 -6.54 -8.94
N ILE A 192 -3.80 -6.89 -8.54
CA ILE A 192 -4.11 -7.51 -7.26
C ILE A 192 -4.61 -8.93 -7.56
N TYR A 193 -3.76 -9.94 -7.35
CA TYR A 193 -4.00 -11.29 -7.86
C TYR A 193 -3.78 -12.38 -6.82
N GLY A 194 -4.73 -13.31 -6.68
CA GLY A 194 -4.54 -14.54 -5.92
C GLY A 194 -4.33 -14.34 -4.41
N ASN A 195 -4.74 -13.20 -3.85
CA ASN A 195 -4.57 -12.95 -2.42
C ASN A 195 -5.70 -13.58 -1.61
N THR A 196 -5.39 -14.00 -0.38
CA THR A 196 -6.36 -14.38 0.64
C THR A 196 -6.46 -13.28 1.68
N VAL A 197 -7.64 -12.71 1.87
CA VAL A 197 -7.88 -11.54 2.74
C VAL A 197 -9.07 -11.81 3.64
N SER A 198 -8.93 -11.63 4.95
CA SER A 198 -10.02 -11.91 5.89
C SER A 198 -9.99 -11.06 7.15
N GLY A 199 -11.20 -10.78 7.70
CA GLY A 199 -11.36 -10.22 9.04
C GLY A 199 -10.98 -8.75 9.20
N PHE A 200 -10.98 -7.95 8.14
CA PHE A 200 -10.70 -6.51 8.22
C PHE A 200 -11.96 -5.71 8.53
N MET A 201 -11.81 -4.61 9.26
CA MET A 201 -12.94 -3.78 9.71
C MET A 201 -13.45 -2.80 8.64
N LYS A 202 -12.70 -2.59 7.57
CA LYS A 202 -13.13 -1.90 6.35
C LYS A 202 -13.28 -2.90 5.20
N ASP A 203 -13.16 -2.46 3.95
CA ASP A 203 -13.23 -3.37 2.80
C ASP A 203 -12.04 -4.35 2.80
N GLY A 204 -12.28 -5.57 2.37
CA GLY A 204 -11.19 -6.54 2.22
C GLY A 204 -10.17 -6.06 1.19
N ILE A 205 -10.64 -5.62 0.02
CA ILE A 205 -9.83 -5.00 -1.03
C ILE A 205 -10.51 -3.70 -1.46
N LEU A 206 -9.81 -2.58 -1.35
CA LEU A 206 -10.16 -1.31 -1.98
C LEU A 206 -9.15 -1.02 -3.10
N ALA A 207 -9.65 -0.90 -4.33
CA ALA A 207 -8.90 -0.42 -5.49
C ALA A 207 -9.56 0.85 -6.02
N SER A 208 -8.88 1.99 -5.97
CA SER A 208 -9.46 3.29 -6.35
C SER A 208 -8.49 4.16 -7.14
N GLY A 209 -8.97 4.80 -8.21
CA GLY A 209 -8.18 5.76 -8.99
C GLY A 209 -6.88 5.19 -9.57
N LEU A 210 -6.81 3.89 -9.80
CA LEU A 210 -5.68 3.24 -10.45
C LEU A 210 -5.74 3.47 -11.97
N ALA A 211 -4.65 3.18 -12.66
CA ALA A 211 -4.60 3.26 -14.12
C ALA A 211 -5.70 2.41 -14.79
N ALA A 212 -6.24 2.92 -15.89
CA ALA A 212 -7.21 2.19 -16.68
C ALA A 212 -6.69 0.79 -17.06
N GLY A 213 -7.55 -0.21 -16.98
CA GLY A 213 -7.18 -1.60 -17.24
C GLY A 213 -6.51 -2.32 -16.06
N SER A 214 -6.42 -1.71 -14.86
CA SER A 214 -5.95 -2.39 -13.66
C SER A 214 -6.82 -3.60 -13.32
N ARG A 215 -6.21 -4.64 -12.73
CA ARG A 215 -6.79 -5.98 -12.64
C ARG A 215 -6.89 -6.45 -11.20
N ILE A 216 -8.05 -6.90 -10.79
CA ILE A 216 -8.35 -7.49 -9.49
C ILE A 216 -8.87 -8.92 -9.76
N GLU A 217 -7.99 -9.90 -9.62
CA GLU A 217 -8.24 -11.23 -10.15
C GLU A 217 -7.95 -12.35 -9.13
N HIS A 218 -8.81 -13.37 -9.11
CA HIS A 218 -8.62 -14.60 -8.35
C HIS A 218 -8.35 -14.43 -6.86
N ASN A 219 -8.81 -13.33 -6.27
CA ASN A 219 -8.66 -13.11 -4.84
C ASN A 219 -9.76 -13.82 -4.05
N ARG A 220 -9.41 -14.32 -2.86
CA ARG A 220 -10.34 -14.88 -1.89
C ARG A 220 -10.52 -13.89 -0.76
N VAL A 221 -11.70 -13.29 -0.65
CA VAL A 221 -11.97 -12.22 0.33
C VAL A 221 -13.15 -12.60 1.20
N SER A 222 -13.00 -12.51 2.52
CA SER A 222 -14.07 -12.90 3.43
C SER A 222 -14.09 -12.13 4.74
N THR A 223 -15.26 -12.14 5.38
CA THR A 223 -15.47 -11.64 6.75
C THR A 223 -15.03 -10.19 6.98
N SER A 224 -14.99 -9.38 5.93
CA SER A 224 -14.77 -7.94 6.04
C SER A 224 -16.00 -7.27 6.66
N ALA A 225 -15.79 -6.26 7.50
CA ALA A 225 -16.91 -5.54 8.12
C ALA A 225 -17.61 -4.54 7.18
N ALA A 226 -17.06 -4.32 6.00
CA ALA A 226 -17.67 -3.57 4.90
C ALA A 226 -17.79 -4.48 3.66
N ASN A 227 -17.42 -4.00 2.48
CA ASN A 227 -17.47 -4.81 1.27
C ASN A 227 -16.31 -5.83 1.23
N GLY A 228 -16.49 -6.90 0.48
CA GLY A 228 -15.38 -7.78 0.17
C GLY A 228 -14.38 -7.08 -0.74
N ILE A 229 -14.83 -6.67 -1.92
CA ILE A 229 -14.03 -5.98 -2.93
C ILE A 229 -14.76 -4.70 -3.36
N LEU A 230 -14.09 -3.55 -3.22
CA LEU A 230 -14.57 -2.26 -3.74
C LEU A 230 -13.61 -1.78 -4.83
N VAL A 231 -14.13 -1.58 -6.04
CA VAL A 231 -13.41 -0.98 -7.17
C VAL A 231 -14.04 0.35 -7.49
N LYS A 232 -13.26 1.43 -7.48
CA LYS A 232 -13.78 2.79 -7.64
C LYS A 232 -12.93 3.61 -8.61
N CYS A 233 -13.59 4.31 -9.53
CA CYS A 233 -12.93 5.21 -10.48
C CYS A 233 -11.76 4.57 -11.24
N ILE A 234 -11.96 3.37 -11.77
CA ILE A 234 -10.98 2.66 -12.60
C ILE A 234 -11.65 2.22 -13.89
N ASP A 235 -11.37 2.92 -14.97
CA ASP A 235 -11.92 2.59 -16.27
C ASP A 235 -11.28 1.34 -16.86
N LYS A 236 -12.04 0.60 -17.64
CA LYS A 236 -11.59 -0.65 -18.27
C LYS A 236 -11.00 -1.64 -17.27
N SER A 237 -11.35 -1.52 -15.99
CA SER A 237 -10.88 -2.46 -14.95
C SER A 237 -11.34 -3.88 -15.27
N VAL A 238 -10.53 -4.84 -14.83
CA VAL A 238 -10.87 -6.27 -14.90
C VAL A 238 -11.05 -6.81 -13.50
N VAL A 239 -12.26 -7.29 -13.21
CA VAL A 239 -12.62 -7.93 -11.92
C VAL A 239 -13.04 -9.36 -12.24
N ASP A 240 -12.13 -10.30 -12.11
CA ASP A 240 -12.30 -11.64 -12.64
C ASP A 240 -11.93 -12.75 -11.67
N GLY A 241 -12.72 -13.83 -11.64
CA GLY A 241 -12.42 -15.04 -10.90
C GLY A 241 -12.30 -14.86 -9.38
N ASN A 242 -12.80 -13.78 -8.79
CA ASN A 242 -12.69 -13.55 -7.35
C ASN A 242 -13.76 -14.33 -6.59
N TYR A 243 -13.41 -14.77 -5.38
CA TYR A 243 -14.31 -15.40 -4.43
C TYR A 243 -14.51 -14.50 -3.22
N SER A 244 -15.71 -13.88 -3.11
CA SER A 244 -16.03 -12.91 -2.06
C SER A 244 -17.23 -13.36 -1.25
N PHE A 245 -17.05 -13.63 0.07
CA PHE A 245 -18.09 -14.25 0.87
C PHE A 245 -18.07 -13.83 2.35
N LYS A 246 -19.24 -13.90 3.00
CA LYS A 246 -19.43 -13.59 4.43
C LYS A 246 -18.99 -12.17 4.83
N ASN A 247 -19.04 -11.22 3.90
CA ASN A 247 -18.74 -9.83 4.21
C ASN A 247 -20.01 -9.11 4.72
N LYS A 248 -19.85 -8.12 5.58
CA LYS A 248 -20.99 -7.44 6.24
C LYS A 248 -21.70 -6.40 5.36
N ALA A 249 -21.20 -6.14 4.14
CA ALA A 249 -21.88 -5.36 3.13
C ALA A 249 -21.92 -6.14 1.81
N ARG A 250 -21.46 -5.60 0.71
CA ARG A 250 -21.48 -6.25 -0.61
C ARG A 250 -20.29 -7.18 -0.80
N GLY A 251 -20.48 -8.25 -1.55
CA GLY A 251 -19.38 -9.11 -1.98
C GLY A 251 -18.41 -8.35 -2.89
N ILE A 252 -18.93 -7.80 -4.00
CA ILE A 252 -18.17 -6.99 -4.95
C ILE A 252 -18.99 -5.74 -5.27
N LEU A 253 -18.35 -4.57 -5.23
CA LEU A 253 -18.96 -3.29 -5.57
C LEU A 253 -18.07 -2.52 -6.55
N LEU A 254 -18.63 -2.12 -7.69
CA LEU A 254 -17.99 -1.21 -8.63
C LEU A 254 -18.67 0.16 -8.55
N GLN A 255 -17.89 1.22 -8.48
CA GLN A 255 -18.38 2.60 -8.43
C GLN A 255 -17.61 3.48 -9.42
N ARG A 256 -18.32 4.14 -10.32
CA ARG A 256 -17.74 5.05 -11.33
C ARG A 256 -16.62 4.40 -12.14
N CYS A 257 -16.87 3.18 -12.63
CA CYS A 257 -15.95 2.43 -13.48
C CYS A 257 -16.57 2.32 -14.87
N GLU A 258 -15.98 2.96 -15.85
CA GLU A 258 -16.46 2.87 -17.22
C GLU A 258 -15.84 1.65 -17.92
N SER A 259 -16.65 0.94 -18.73
CA SER A 259 -16.21 -0.22 -19.51
C SER A 259 -15.48 -1.30 -18.71
N ALA A 260 -15.85 -1.50 -17.45
CA ALA A 260 -15.27 -2.54 -16.61
C ALA A 260 -15.71 -3.93 -17.09
N MET A 261 -14.78 -4.89 -17.13
CA MET A 261 -15.07 -6.30 -17.33
C MET A 261 -15.23 -6.99 -15.96
N VAL A 262 -16.37 -7.62 -15.75
CA VAL A 262 -16.66 -8.39 -14.52
C VAL A 262 -17.04 -9.80 -14.95
N ALA A 263 -16.20 -10.79 -14.66
CA ALA A 263 -16.40 -12.16 -15.10
C ALA A 263 -16.03 -13.18 -14.02
N ASP A 264 -16.65 -14.33 -14.07
CA ASP A 264 -16.33 -15.55 -13.32
C ASP A 264 -16.17 -15.37 -11.80
N ASN A 265 -16.77 -14.32 -11.22
CA ASN A 265 -16.69 -14.07 -9.79
C ASN A 265 -17.76 -14.89 -9.05
N PHE A 266 -17.37 -15.46 -7.92
CA PHE A 266 -18.28 -16.13 -7.00
C PHE A 266 -18.54 -15.26 -5.77
N VAL A 267 -19.81 -14.91 -5.57
CA VAL A 267 -20.25 -14.02 -4.49
C VAL A 267 -21.32 -14.74 -3.66
N SER A 268 -21.07 -14.97 -2.37
CA SER A 268 -22.00 -15.70 -1.52
C SER A 268 -22.03 -15.25 -0.08
N GLU A 269 -23.15 -15.43 0.59
CA GLU A 269 -23.30 -15.20 2.03
C GLU A 269 -22.88 -13.78 2.49
N ASN A 270 -22.87 -12.80 1.63
CA ASN A 270 -22.66 -11.41 2.02
C ASN A 270 -23.99 -10.80 2.45
N ALA A 271 -23.97 -9.74 3.25
CA ALA A 271 -25.21 -9.08 3.68
C ALA A 271 -26.00 -8.51 2.51
N ILE A 272 -25.30 -8.11 1.45
CA ILE A 272 -25.88 -7.65 0.17
C ILE A 272 -25.10 -8.36 -0.94
N ASN A 273 -25.79 -9.16 -1.75
CA ASN A 273 -25.18 -9.86 -2.90
C ASN A 273 -25.50 -9.12 -4.20
#